data_d2a0de5a17f41165d49e089abd8810ef
#
_entry.id   d2a0de5a17f41165d49e089abd8810ef
#
_cell.length_a   1.000
_cell.length_b   1.000
_cell.length_c   1.000
_cell.angle_alpha   90.00
_cell.angle_beta   90.00
_cell.angle_gamma   90.00
#
_symmetry.space_group_name_H-M   'P 1'
#
loop_
_entity.id
_entity.type
_entity.pdbx_description
1 polymer ?
#
loop_
_entity_poly.entity_id
_entity_poly.type
_entity_poly.pdbx_seq_one_letter_code
_entity_poly.pdbx_strand_id
1 'polypeptide(L)'
;MNYRIRIHAPEGVSDAERQEADRRFEAALIANLGSGALIAPVYQMFRQLIVIYGETPDMESMTASERDIFESWQIAETAAMAAAFGTHRYLDEGGFELTLVDQDTA
;
A
#
# COMPACT_ATOMS: atom_id res chain seq x y z
N MET A 1 -0.63 -16.45 -0.75
CA MET A 1 -0.32 -15.39 0.22
C MET A 1 -1.48 -14.43 0.33
N ASN A 2 -1.87 -14.10 1.54
CA ASN A 2 -2.98 -13.19 1.82
C ASN A 2 -2.46 -11.91 2.46
N TYR A 3 -3.33 -10.93 2.59
CA TYR A 3 -2.97 -9.65 3.20
C TYR A 3 -4.12 -9.11 4.02
N ARG A 4 -3.80 -8.19 4.91
CA ARG A 4 -4.76 -7.43 5.71
C ARG A 4 -4.37 -5.95 5.64
N ILE A 5 -5.36 -5.10 5.36
CA ILE A 5 -5.15 -3.65 5.30
C ILE A 5 -5.89 -3.01 6.46
N ARG A 6 -5.23 -2.10 7.15
CA ARG A 6 -5.83 -1.29 8.20
C ARG A 6 -5.40 0.16 8.01
N ILE A 7 -6.37 1.04 7.90
CA ILE A 7 -6.12 2.46 7.80
C ILE A 7 -6.05 3.05 9.20
N HIS A 8 -5.02 3.85 9.45
CA HIS A 8 -4.90 4.65 10.67
C HIS A 8 -5.53 6.00 10.41
N ALA A 9 -6.65 6.27 11.05
CA ALA A 9 -7.37 7.52 10.86
C ALA A 9 -7.13 8.44 12.06
N PRO A 10 -7.16 9.77 11.85
CA PRO A 10 -7.04 10.72 12.95
C PRO A 10 -8.22 10.62 13.89
N GLU A 11 -8.05 11.17 15.09
CA GLU A 11 -9.11 11.22 16.10
C GLU A 11 -10.35 11.91 15.55
N GLY A 12 -11.52 11.38 15.90
CA GLY A 12 -12.80 11.92 15.45
C GLY A 12 -13.38 11.24 14.22
N VAL A 13 -12.63 10.31 13.59
CA VAL A 13 -13.16 9.52 12.48
C VAL A 13 -13.87 8.30 13.04
N SER A 14 -15.10 8.05 12.60
CA SER A 14 -15.88 6.92 13.07
C SER A 14 -15.37 5.60 12.49
N ASP A 15 -15.74 4.48 13.13
CA ASP A 15 -15.39 3.15 12.62
C ASP A 15 -15.96 2.90 11.22
N ALA A 16 -17.17 3.40 10.96
CA ALA A 16 -17.79 3.25 9.65
C ALA A 16 -17.00 4.01 8.57
N GLU A 17 -16.55 5.22 8.89
CA GLU A 17 -15.72 6.01 7.98
C GLU A 17 -14.37 5.35 7.74
N ARG A 18 -13.75 4.79 8.78
CA ARG A 18 -12.48 4.07 8.66
C ARG A 18 -12.63 2.82 7.78
N GLN A 19 -13.71 2.06 7.96
CA GLN A 19 -13.98 0.88 7.14
C GLN A 19 -14.22 1.25 5.67
N GLU A 20 -14.89 2.37 5.44
CA GLU A 20 -15.07 2.86 4.07
C GLU A 20 -13.73 3.28 3.46
N ALA A 21 -12.84 3.89 4.25
CA ALA A 21 -11.49 4.22 3.82
C ALA A 21 -10.69 2.96 3.48
N ASP A 22 -10.81 1.90 4.30
CA ASP A 22 -10.17 0.61 4.02
C ASP A 22 -10.60 0.07 2.65
N ARG A 23 -11.89 0.13 2.36
CA ARG A 23 -12.44 -0.36 1.08
C ARG A 23 -11.94 0.45 -0.11
N ARG A 24 -11.91 1.78 0.04
CA ARG A 24 -11.42 2.67 -1.02
C ARG A 24 -9.93 2.49 -1.28
N PHE A 25 -9.17 2.27 -0.22
CA PHE A 25 -7.74 2.01 -0.31
C PHE A 25 -7.48 0.75 -1.13
N GLU A 26 -8.13 -0.34 -0.76
CA GLU A 26 -7.97 -1.61 -1.45
C GLU A 26 -8.43 -1.53 -2.91
N ALA A 27 -9.57 -0.90 -3.16
CA ALA A 27 -10.09 -0.75 -4.52
C ALA A 27 -9.11 0.02 -5.42
N ALA A 28 -8.48 1.07 -4.89
CA ALA A 28 -7.50 1.84 -5.63
C ALA A 28 -6.21 1.05 -5.89
N LEU A 29 -5.75 0.23 -4.92
CA LEU A 29 -4.64 -0.67 -5.15
C LEU A 29 -4.94 -1.64 -6.28
N ILE A 30 -6.11 -2.26 -6.26
CA ILE A 30 -6.54 -3.20 -7.30
C ILE A 30 -6.57 -2.51 -8.66
N ALA A 31 -7.14 -1.31 -8.73
CA ALA A 31 -7.24 -0.57 -10.00
C ALA A 31 -5.88 -0.24 -10.59
N ASN A 32 -4.91 0.10 -9.74
CA ASN A 32 -3.58 0.51 -10.19
C ASN A 32 -2.63 -0.67 -10.43
N LEU A 33 -2.81 -1.77 -9.72
CA LEU A 33 -2.00 -2.98 -9.92
C LEU A 33 -2.61 -3.94 -10.93
N GLY A 34 -3.90 -3.81 -11.22
CA GLY A 34 -4.61 -4.61 -12.18
C GLY A 34 -5.34 -5.83 -11.61
N SER A 35 -5.03 -6.24 -10.39
CA SER A 35 -5.67 -7.39 -9.73
C SER A 35 -5.42 -7.36 -8.24
N GLY A 36 -6.41 -7.79 -7.46
CA GLY A 36 -6.24 -7.98 -6.02
C GLY A 36 -5.21 -9.04 -5.68
N ALA A 37 -5.02 -10.02 -6.55
CA ALA A 37 -4.01 -11.06 -6.35
C ALA A 37 -2.58 -10.53 -6.43
N LEU A 38 -2.36 -9.35 -7.00
CA LEU A 38 -1.04 -8.73 -7.10
C LEU A 38 -0.66 -7.92 -5.87
N ILE A 39 -1.60 -7.58 -5.00
CA ILE A 39 -1.33 -6.71 -3.84
C ILE A 39 -0.24 -7.32 -2.95
N ALA A 40 -0.43 -8.55 -2.48
CA ALA A 40 0.53 -9.18 -1.58
C ALA A 40 1.89 -9.40 -2.21
N PRO A 41 2.00 -10.01 -3.42
CA PRO A 41 3.32 -10.26 -4.01
C PRO A 41 4.07 -8.97 -4.38
N VAL A 42 3.39 -7.97 -4.91
CA VAL A 42 4.05 -6.70 -5.27
C VAL A 42 4.53 -5.97 -4.02
N TYR A 43 3.68 -5.91 -2.99
CA TYR A 43 4.06 -5.31 -1.72
C TYR A 43 5.25 -6.01 -1.08
N GLN A 44 5.27 -7.34 -1.11
CA GLN A 44 6.39 -8.11 -0.57
C GLN A 44 7.70 -7.77 -1.29
N MET A 45 7.68 -7.72 -2.62
CA MET A 45 8.84 -7.35 -3.40
C MET A 45 9.28 -5.91 -3.11
N PHE A 46 8.34 -4.98 -2.99
CA PHE A 46 8.63 -3.61 -2.62
C PHE A 46 9.34 -3.52 -1.26
N ARG A 47 8.85 -4.27 -0.27
CA ARG A 47 9.47 -4.30 1.06
C ARG A 47 10.89 -4.86 1.02
N GLN A 48 11.13 -5.88 0.20
CA GLN A 48 12.48 -6.42 0.02
C GLN A 48 13.42 -5.40 -0.62
N LEU A 49 12.93 -4.61 -1.57
CA LEU A 49 13.74 -3.55 -2.17
C LEU A 49 14.11 -2.47 -1.15
N ILE A 50 13.22 -2.12 -0.24
CA ILE A 50 13.51 -1.18 0.83
C ILE A 50 14.59 -1.73 1.76
N VAL A 51 14.57 -3.02 2.06
CA VAL A 51 15.61 -3.66 2.88
C VAL A 51 16.96 -3.60 2.18
N ILE A 52 16.98 -3.83 0.87
CA ILE A 52 18.24 -3.88 0.10
C ILE A 52 18.79 -2.48 -0.16
N TYR A 53 17.94 -1.54 -0.56
CA TYR A 53 18.37 -0.22 -1.07
C TYR A 53 18.05 0.94 -0.13
N GLY A 54 17.29 0.72 0.95
CA GLY A 54 16.86 1.78 1.86
C GLY A 54 15.52 2.40 1.47
N GLU A 55 15.00 3.27 2.33
CA GLU A 55 13.69 3.89 2.13
C GLU A 55 13.69 4.95 1.03
N THR A 56 14.84 5.57 0.78
CA THR A 56 15.03 6.55 -0.29
C THR A 56 16.13 6.06 -1.21
N PRO A 57 15.84 5.02 -2.01
CA PRO A 57 16.88 4.39 -2.82
C PRO A 57 17.31 5.26 -3.98
N ASP A 58 18.57 5.08 -4.39
CA ASP A 58 19.05 5.60 -5.65
C ASP A 58 18.50 4.70 -6.76
N MET A 59 17.60 5.23 -7.56
CA MET A 59 16.93 4.47 -8.61
C MET A 59 17.90 3.93 -9.67
N GLU A 60 19.05 4.59 -9.83
CA GLU A 60 20.08 4.11 -10.76
C GLU A 60 20.75 2.82 -10.27
N SER A 61 20.72 2.56 -8.96
CA SER A 61 21.28 1.34 -8.38
C SER A 61 20.41 0.11 -8.59
N MET A 62 19.18 0.29 -9.00
CA MET A 62 18.23 -0.79 -9.24
C MET A 62 18.25 -1.28 -10.68
N THR A 63 17.92 -2.55 -10.89
CA THR A 63 17.66 -3.05 -12.24
C THR A 63 16.36 -2.45 -12.76
N ALA A 64 16.11 -2.57 -14.07
CA ALA A 64 14.88 -2.07 -14.67
C ALA A 64 13.64 -2.75 -14.06
N SER A 65 13.70 -4.05 -13.82
CA SER A 65 12.60 -4.80 -13.20
C SER A 65 12.34 -4.33 -11.77
N GLU A 66 13.40 -4.08 -11.01
CA GLU A 66 13.28 -3.60 -9.64
C GLU A 66 12.64 -2.21 -9.59
N ARG A 67 13.07 -1.33 -10.49
CA ARG A 67 12.48 0.01 -10.60
C ARG A 67 11.00 -0.04 -10.93
N ASP A 68 10.62 -0.92 -11.87
CA ASP A 68 9.21 -1.08 -12.25
C ASP A 68 8.35 -1.49 -11.06
N ILE A 69 8.81 -2.45 -10.27
CA ILE A 69 8.10 -2.90 -9.06
C ILE A 69 7.98 -1.77 -8.06
N PHE A 70 9.09 -1.09 -7.80
CA PHE A 70 9.14 -0.01 -6.81
C PHE A 70 8.19 1.13 -7.20
N GLU A 71 8.26 1.58 -8.45
CA GLU A 71 7.41 2.64 -8.96
C GLU A 71 5.94 2.24 -9.02
N SER A 72 5.65 1.01 -9.44
CA SER A 72 4.28 0.51 -9.50
C SER A 72 3.62 0.52 -8.14
N TRP A 73 4.34 0.07 -7.10
CA TRP A 73 3.80 0.11 -5.76
C TRP A 73 3.62 1.54 -5.26
N GLN A 74 4.59 2.42 -5.48
CA GLN A 74 4.48 3.82 -5.06
C GLN A 74 3.29 4.53 -5.69
N ILE A 75 3.08 4.32 -6.98
CA ILE A 75 1.93 4.90 -7.69
C ILE A 75 0.62 4.37 -7.12
N ALA A 76 0.53 3.06 -6.92
CA ALA A 76 -0.66 2.42 -6.37
C ALA A 76 -0.94 2.89 -4.94
N GLU A 77 0.09 2.99 -4.09
CA GLU A 77 -0.03 3.46 -2.72
C GLU A 77 -0.50 4.92 -2.66
N THR A 78 0.10 5.78 -3.48
CA THR A 78 -0.28 7.19 -3.53
C THR A 78 -1.74 7.35 -3.95
N ALA A 79 -2.17 6.62 -4.98
CA ALA A 79 -3.55 6.63 -5.43
C ALA A 79 -4.50 6.08 -4.35
N ALA A 80 -4.07 5.04 -3.64
CA ALA A 80 -4.86 4.42 -2.59
C ALA A 80 -5.05 5.37 -1.39
N MET A 81 -3.98 6.06 -0.99
CA MET A 81 -4.06 7.03 0.09
C MET A 81 -5.00 8.19 -0.28
N ALA A 82 -4.90 8.70 -1.50
CA ALA A 82 -5.78 9.76 -1.98
C ALA A 82 -7.24 9.29 -2.02
N ALA A 83 -7.49 8.06 -2.46
CA ALA A 83 -8.85 7.50 -2.52
C ALA A 83 -9.44 7.30 -1.12
N ALA A 84 -8.61 6.82 -0.18
CA ALA A 84 -9.06 6.55 1.18
C ALA A 84 -9.40 7.83 1.94
N PHE A 85 -8.56 8.84 1.81
CA PHE A 85 -8.70 10.04 2.62
C PHE A 85 -9.27 11.24 1.84
N GLY A 86 -9.31 11.16 0.51
CA GLY A 86 -9.94 12.15 -0.36
C GLY A 86 -9.21 13.48 -0.49
N THR A 87 -8.47 13.89 0.53
CA THR A 87 -7.74 15.16 0.55
C THR A 87 -6.42 14.98 1.28
N HIS A 88 -5.54 15.97 1.18
CA HIS A 88 -4.27 15.97 1.89
C HIS A 88 -4.42 16.04 3.42
N ARG A 89 -5.60 16.36 3.91
CA ARG A 89 -5.85 16.51 5.34
C ARG A 89 -5.41 15.31 6.18
N TYR A 90 -5.64 14.12 5.67
CA TYR A 90 -5.33 12.89 6.40
C TYR A 90 -3.96 12.31 6.07
N LEU A 91 -3.31 12.79 5.03
CA LEU A 91 -2.02 12.24 4.62
C LEU A 91 -0.92 12.51 5.63
N ASP A 92 -1.00 13.63 6.34
CA ASP A 92 -0.02 13.99 7.36
C ASP A 92 -0.32 13.35 8.72
N GLU A 93 -1.57 13.02 8.99
CA GLU A 93 -2.03 12.53 10.29
C GLU A 93 -2.39 11.06 10.30
N GLY A 94 -2.73 10.53 9.13
CA GLY A 94 -3.11 9.14 8.96
C GLY A 94 -2.02 8.34 8.29
N GLY A 95 -2.32 7.09 8.07
CA GLY A 95 -1.42 6.19 7.39
C GLY A 95 -2.13 4.86 7.17
N PHE A 96 -1.37 3.88 6.75
CA PHE A 96 -1.92 2.54 6.59
C PHE A 96 -0.94 1.51 7.10
N GLU A 97 -1.48 0.34 7.41
CA GLU A 97 -0.71 -0.82 7.77
C GLU A 97 -1.16 -1.96 6.87
N LEU A 98 -0.24 -2.56 6.15
CA LEU A 98 -0.50 -3.72 5.31
C LEU A 98 0.31 -4.88 5.86
N THR A 99 -0.39 -5.91 6.32
CA THR A 99 0.21 -7.11 6.91
C THR A 99 0.01 -8.28 5.96
N LEU A 100 1.08 -8.97 5.63
CA LEU A 100 0.99 -10.21 4.84
C LEU A 100 0.66 -11.35 5.77
N VAL A 101 -0.36 -12.13 5.40
CA VAL A 101 -0.86 -13.23 6.20
C VAL A 101 -0.60 -14.53 5.44
N ASP A 102 0.01 -15.49 6.13
CA ASP A 102 0.24 -16.81 5.56
C ASP A 102 -1.03 -17.65 5.71
N GLN A 103 -1.58 -18.09 4.59
CA GLN A 103 -2.79 -18.90 4.58
C GLN A 103 -2.56 -20.33 5.07
N ASP A 104 -1.32 -20.81 4.99
CA ASP A 104 -1.01 -22.19 5.33
C ASP A 104 -1.02 -22.46 6.83
N THR A 105 -1.11 -21.42 7.63
CA THR A 105 -1.16 -21.52 9.08
C THR A 105 -2.56 -21.56 9.65
N ALA A 106 -3.55 -21.61 8.80
CA ALA A 106 -4.94 -21.64 9.22
C ALA A 106 -5.30 -22.90 10.00
#